data_9e03cfd9ac5015af5922dbcc01e78378
#
_entry.id   9e03cfd9ac5015af5922dbcc01e78378
#
_cell.length_a   1.000
_cell.length_b   1.000
_cell.length_c   1.000
_cell.angle_alpha   90.00
_cell.angle_beta   90.00
_cell.angle_gamma   90.00
#
_symmetry.space_group_name_H-M   'P 1'
#
loop_
_entity.id
_entity.type
_entity.pdbx_description
1 polymer ?
#
loop_
_entity_poly.entity_id
_entity_poly.type
_entity_poly.pdbx_seq_one_letter_code
_entity_poly.pdbx_strand_id
1 'polypeptide(L)'
;IKNEGTINLKQKSTVGIYTPKSNITKVGTIILNDDADSSVAVYLKDGATVTDTTTGTINLGTKNQNRVAYYIKGTSASDTGKINGANIGNISGYGVGVYLDGGILNSSTSKLDYTTGSNTGNGIIGLLMKGATADISGYNQGVKVGNSVLGGSNDFYAIGIYTDEQGSSGSPKAISTSITAGVNGVGLFAENSSHIKYTGTMNIGDNTIAGTGIYIGNGGDGNKASEVTIDSGADIKLNGINGVGAIVTTNATVDFKSGAKIEFGGDGVGIFAQKGGHIIDNGGTLVTNGHSVERTRVTEGSSVTSSDLTVALGNALDTGNILSHVINGEAILQTGVTVEAKSATKNIIGLMADGNSNPALTWVGTAGYDAENKGKLDLSNAQTSTAMYLDSARGLNSKDILVGDKSTGIYGIYKNTTPIYSAAPAGTVNIGTITTTANSKITIGDESSAIYSIGYDKVENKGEITGKDKSVGIYAKNTAASSKVINVVNEGNITLGKGAAGIYIAPETSNVSNATVVNSGNITVGDSTFNSSGNVESTSVGIFVKNKTNLTTTGNITVGNKGFALYGNDSTLTVNGGNYNFANNGSLAYLENNAVLNYNNAGTLTTSSEPMLYVIN
;
A
#
# COMPACT_ATOMS: atom_id res chain seq x y z
N ILE A 1 13.95 -46.50 -22.23
CA ILE A 1 13.67 -47.13 -20.93
C ILE A 1 12.17 -47.23 -20.76
N LYS A 2 11.69 -48.42 -20.37
CA LYS A 2 10.29 -48.71 -20.10
C LYS A 2 10.18 -49.41 -18.75
N ASN A 3 9.57 -48.76 -17.76
CA ASN A 3 9.23 -49.41 -16.49
C ASN A 3 7.73 -49.75 -16.47
N GLU A 4 7.40 -51.00 -16.36
CA GLU A 4 6.01 -51.50 -16.27
C GLU A 4 5.63 -51.97 -14.87
N GLY A 5 6.60 -52.01 -13.96
CA GLY A 5 6.41 -52.44 -12.58
C GLY A 5 6.43 -51.30 -11.57
N THR A 6 6.62 -51.70 -10.32
CA THR A 6 6.77 -50.79 -9.20
C THR A 6 8.21 -50.77 -8.70
N ILE A 7 8.80 -49.58 -8.60
CA ILE A 7 10.12 -49.32 -7.99
C ILE A 7 9.88 -48.76 -6.60
N ASN A 8 10.41 -49.43 -5.57
CA ASN A 8 10.34 -49.00 -4.18
C ASN A 8 11.72 -48.51 -3.69
N LEU A 9 11.87 -47.24 -3.40
CA LEU A 9 13.08 -46.66 -2.81
C LEU A 9 12.94 -46.66 -1.30
N LYS A 10 13.87 -47.30 -0.59
CA LYS A 10 13.82 -47.54 0.87
C LYS A 10 14.99 -46.92 1.64
N GLN A 11 15.95 -46.28 0.96
CA GLN A 11 17.16 -45.74 1.54
C GLN A 11 17.38 -44.31 1.10
N LYS A 12 18.14 -43.53 1.91
CA LYS A 12 18.54 -42.17 1.60
C LYS A 12 19.36 -42.07 0.33
N SER A 13 19.28 -40.93 -0.33
CA SER A 13 20.09 -40.57 -1.50
C SER A 13 20.05 -41.59 -2.64
N THR A 14 18.87 -42.15 -2.89
CA THR A 14 18.66 -43.14 -3.95
C THR A 14 17.94 -42.53 -5.16
N VAL A 15 18.15 -43.15 -6.32
CA VAL A 15 17.50 -42.78 -7.59
C VAL A 15 16.75 -43.98 -8.16
N GLY A 16 15.47 -43.80 -8.48
CA GLY A 16 14.64 -44.86 -9.04
C GLY A 16 15.00 -45.16 -10.50
N ILE A 17 14.91 -44.16 -11.37
CA ILE A 17 15.34 -44.25 -12.76
C ILE A 17 16.36 -43.17 -13.03
N TYR A 18 17.57 -43.55 -13.39
CA TYR A 18 18.64 -42.67 -13.82
C TYR A 18 18.97 -42.90 -15.29
N THR A 19 18.99 -41.86 -16.09
CA THR A 19 19.38 -41.99 -17.49
C THR A 19 20.15 -40.78 -18.00
N PRO A 20 21.38 -40.98 -18.47
CA PRO A 20 22.06 -40.07 -19.38
C PRO A 20 21.70 -40.44 -20.82
N LYS A 21 21.36 -39.47 -21.66
CA LYS A 21 21.22 -39.61 -23.14
C LYS A 21 20.13 -40.57 -23.66
N SER A 22 19.26 -41.10 -22.81
CA SER A 22 18.25 -42.08 -23.25
C SER A 22 16.85 -41.53 -23.08
N ASN A 23 15.91 -42.06 -23.89
CA ASN A 23 14.50 -41.74 -23.78
C ASN A 23 13.78 -42.70 -22.82
N ILE A 24 12.98 -42.18 -21.92
CA ILE A 24 12.04 -42.91 -21.08
C ILE A 24 10.66 -42.84 -21.73
N THR A 25 10.18 -44.00 -22.18
CA THR A 25 8.87 -44.14 -22.81
C THR A 25 7.78 -44.58 -21.85
N LYS A 26 8.15 -45.05 -20.64
CA LYS A 26 7.21 -45.35 -19.56
C LYS A 26 7.89 -45.25 -18.21
N VAL A 27 7.32 -44.43 -17.30
CA VAL A 27 7.80 -44.24 -15.93
C VAL A 27 7.25 -45.33 -14.98
N GLY A 28 6.00 -45.76 -15.15
CA GLY A 28 5.33 -46.72 -14.28
C GLY A 28 5.06 -46.17 -12.87
N THR A 29 5.17 -47.05 -11.87
CA THR A 29 4.96 -46.66 -10.45
C THR A 29 6.31 -46.57 -9.73
N ILE A 30 6.54 -45.45 -9.01
CA ILE A 30 7.72 -45.25 -8.17
C ILE A 30 7.26 -44.77 -6.78
N ILE A 31 7.72 -45.46 -5.73
CA ILE A 31 7.37 -45.16 -4.33
C ILE A 31 8.64 -44.88 -3.56
N LEU A 32 8.72 -43.70 -2.97
CA LEU A 32 9.76 -43.30 -2.02
C LEU A 32 9.22 -43.50 -0.61
N ASN A 33 9.72 -44.51 0.08
CA ASN A 33 9.34 -44.77 1.45
C ASN A 33 9.85 -43.65 2.38
N ASP A 34 9.32 -43.55 3.60
CA ASP A 34 9.65 -42.48 4.52
C ASP A 34 11.11 -42.42 4.95
N ASP A 35 11.89 -43.46 4.76
CA ASP A 35 13.35 -43.49 4.99
C ASP A 35 14.17 -43.06 3.76
N ALA A 36 13.54 -42.86 2.61
CA ALA A 36 14.20 -42.43 1.36
C ALA A 36 14.39 -40.91 1.30
N ASP A 37 15.04 -40.32 2.33
CA ASP A 37 15.40 -38.89 2.34
C ASP A 37 16.40 -38.54 1.22
N SER A 38 16.31 -37.32 0.69
CA SER A 38 17.20 -36.81 -0.38
C SER A 38 17.24 -37.70 -1.63
N SER A 39 16.13 -38.33 -1.96
CA SER A 39 16.02 -39.31 -3.06
C SER A 39 15.22 -38.74 -4.25
N VAL A 40 15.48 -39.29 -5.43
CA VAL A 40 14.90 -38.83 -6.69
C VAL A 40 14.21 -40.02 -7.37
N ALA A 41 12.94 -39.86 -7.76
CA ALA A 41 12.27 -40.91 -8.49
C ALA A 41 12.79 -41.07 -9.92
N VAL A 42 12.91 -39.99 -10.68
CA VAL A 42 13.42 -39.98 -12.06
C VAL A 42 14.47 -38.89 -12.23
N TYR A 43 15.69 -39.27 -12.60
CA TYR A 43 16.79 -38.32 -12.85
C TYR A 43 17.20 -38.37 -14.33
N LEU A 44 17.07 -37.21 -14.99
CA LEU A 44 17.45 -37.01 -16.38
C LEU A 44 18.64 -36.07 -16.51
N LYS A 45 19.61 -36.39 -17.37
CA LYS A 45 20.71 -35.47 -17.73
C LYS A 45 21.21 -35.77 -19.17
N ASP A 46 22.17 -34.96 -19.63
CA ASP A 46 22.94 -35.15 -20.86
C ASP A 46 22.03 -35.43 -22.10
N GLY A 47 20.94 -34.67 -22.24
CA GLY A 47 20.01 -34.83 -23.37
C GLY A 47 18.97 -35.95 -23.22
N ALA A 48 18.89 -36.60 -22.06
CA ALA A 48 17.84 -37.58 -21.79
C ALA A 48 16.44 -36.99 -21.87
N THR A 49 15.46 -37.74 -22.32
CA THR A 49 14.08 -37.29 -22.47
C THR A 49 13.08 -38.22 -21.79
N VAL A 50 11.96 -37.66 -21.31
CA VAL A 50 10.75 -38.42 -20.98
C VAL A 50 9.70 -38.10 -22.04
N THR A 51 9.16 -39.15 -22.67
CA THR A 51 8.09 -39.05 -23.67
C THR A 51 6.92 -39.97 -23.33
N ASP A 52 6.80 -40.37 -22.06
CA ASP A 52 5.73 -41.25 -21.58
C ASP A 52 4.36 -40.55 -21.72
N THR A 53 3.48 -41.14 -22.51
CA THR A 53 2.10 -40.70 -22.69
C THR A 53 1.12 -41.43 -21.76
N THR A 54 1.60 -42.38 -20.96
CA THR A 54 0.79 -43.13 -20.00
C THR A 54 0.80 -42.44 -18.62
N THR A 55 -0.22 -42.67 -17.81
CA THR A 55 -0.28 -42.13 -16.46
C THR A 55 0.64 -42.95 -15.55
N GLY A 56 1.82 -42.40 -15.26
CA GLY A 56 2.69 -42.91 -14.19
C GLY A 56 2.22 -42.43 -12.81
N THR A 57 2.62 -43.12 -11.74
CA THR A 57 2.37 -42.69 -10.37
C THR A 57 3.69 -42.56 -9.62
N ILE A 58 3.95 -41.39 -9.02
CA ILE A 58 5.10 -41.20 -8.17
C ILE A 58 4.59 -40.76 -6.78
N ASN A 59 4.92 -41.56 -5.76
CA ASN A 59 4.60 -41.27 -4.39
C ASN A 59 5.88 -40.92 -3.63
N LEU A 60 5.96 -39.68 -3.15
CA LEU A 60 7.10 -39.14 -2.43
C LEU A 60 7.06 -39.41 -0.91
N GLY A 61 6.12 -40.25 -0.44
CA GLY A 61 5.99 -40.60 0.99
C GLY A 61 5.29 -39.52 1.84
N THR A 62 5.24 -39.75 3.14
CA THR A 62 4.45 -38.96 4.08
C THR A 62 5.25 -38.01 4.97
N LYS A 63 6.59 -38.04 4.91
CA LYS A 63 7.47 -37.15 5.68
C LYS A 63 8.12 -36.12 4.79
N ASN A 64 8.28 -34.90 5.34
CA ASN A 64 9.04 -33.84 4.67
C ASN A 64 10.53 -34.20 4.67
N GLN A 65 11.00 -34.56 3.54
CA GLN A 65 12.41 -34.86 3.28
C GLN A 65 12.70 -34.44 1.85
N ASN A 66 13.89 -33.98 1.55
CA ASN A 66 14.33 -33.41 0.26
C ASN A 66 14.14 -34.39 -0.90
N ARG A 67 12.90 -34.70 -1.26
CA ARG A 67 12.55 -35.68 -2.29
C ARG A 67 12.08 -35.00 -3.55
N VAL A 68 12.41 -35.58 -4.68
CA VAL A 68 12.10 -35.03 -5.99
C VAL A 68 11.46 -36.12 -6.86
N ALA A 69 10.31 -35.83 -7.50
CA ALA A 69 9.74 -36.75 -8.44
C ALA A 69 10.54 -36.78 -9.75
N TYR A 70 10.75 -35.61 -10.37
CA TYR A 70 11.58 -35.49 -11.57
C TYR A 70 12.69 -34.48 -11.35
N TYR A 71 13.95 -34.95 -11.36
CA TYR A 71 15.13 -34.08 -11.34
C TYR A 71 15.72 -34.03 -12.76
N ILE A 72 15.76 -32.86 -13.36
CA ILE A 72 16.12 -32.65 -14.75
C ILE A 72 17.30 -31.70 -14.83
N LYS A 73 18.47 -32.24 -15.18
CA LYS A 73 19.72 -31.49 -15.25
C LYS A 73 20.07 -31.08 -16.67
N GLY A 74 20.54 -29.85 -16.82
CA GLY A 74 21.10 -29.32 -18.05
C GLY A 74 22.26 -28.38 -17.77
N THR A 75 23.34 -28.49 -18.54
CA THR A 75 24.52 -27.61 -18.45
C THR A 75 24.74 -26.80 -19.72
N SER A 76 24.14 -27.22 -20.83
CA SER A 76 24.17 -26.54 -22.12
C SER A 76 22.93 -26.93 -22.94
N ALA A 77 22.66 -26.21 -24.02
CA ALA A 77 21.51 -26.51 -24.89
C ALA A 77 21.53 -27.94 -25.51
N SER A 78 22.72 -28.53 -25.70
CA SER A 78 22.90 -29.87 -26.23
C SER A 78 22.80 -30.99 -25.18
N ASP A 79 23.12 -30.65 -23.90
CA ASP A 79 23.19 -31.65 -22.82
C ASP A 79 22.03 -31.52 -21.82
N THR A 80 20.95 -30.86 -22.23
CA THR A 80 19.82 -30.57 -21.36
C THR A 80 18.83 -31.72 -21.34
N GLY A 81 18.56 -32.28 -20.17
CA GLY A 81 17.46 -33.21 -19.95
C GLY A 81 16.09 -32.57 -20.18
N LYS A 82 15.11 -33.33 -20.66
CA LYS A 82 13.79 -32.78 -21.04
C LYS A 82 12.64 -33.69 -20.66
N ILE A 83 11.53 -33.12 -20.21
CA ILE A 83 10.20 -33.72 -20.32
C ILE A 83 9.56 -33.13 -21.58
N ASN A 84 9.22 -33.93 -22.56
CA ASN A 84 8.75 -33.47 -23.85
C ASN A 84 7.55 -34.29 -24.35
N GLY A 85 6.37 -33.66 -24.39
CA GLY A 85 5.14 -34.33 -24.83
C GLY A 85 4.65 -35.44 -23.92
N ALA A 86 5.21 -35.56 -22.71
CA ALA A 86 4.90 -36.63 -21.78
C ALA A 86 3.73 -36.27 -20.84
N ASN A 87 3.09 -37.30 -20.33
CA ASN A 87 2.22 -37.18 -19.17
C ASN A 87 3.11 -37.21 -17.91
N ILE A 88 3.14 -36.10 -17.14
CA ILE A 88 3.94 -36.00 -15.90
C ILE A 88 3.47 -37.02 -14.85
N GLY A 89 2.24 -37.54 -14.99
CA GLY A 89 1.67 -38.52 -14.10
C GLY A 89 1.08 -37.90 -12.81
N ASN A 90 0.64 -38.78 -11.93
CA ASN A 90 0.12 -38.41 -10.62
C ASN A 90 1.27 -38.38 -9.61
N ILE A 91 1.55 -37.22 -9.08
CA ILE A 91 2.55 -37.03 -8.00
C ILE A 91 1.81 -36.87 -6.69
N SER A 92 2.21 -37.58 -5.64
CA SER A 92 1.66 -37.49 -4.28
C SER A 92 2.77 -37.51 -3.23
N GLY A 93 2.44 -37.17 -2.01
CA GLY A 93 3.40 -37.10 -0.89
C GLY A 93 4.08 -35.73 -0.80
N TYR A 94 5.25 -35.66 -0.15
CA TYR A 94 5.95 -34.42 0.20
C TYR A 94 7.28 -34.26 -0.52
N GLY A 95 7.51 -33.10 -1.13
CA GLY A 95 8.76 -32.78 -1.81
C GLY A 95 8.56 -31.86 -3.01
N VAL A 96 9.41 -32.03 -4.01
CA VAL A 96 9.40 -31.26 -5.26
C VAL A 96 8.84 -32.14 -6.38
N GLY A 97 7.81 -31.66 -7.08
CA GLY A 97 7.23 -32.37 -8.21
C GLY A 97 8.22 -32.44 -9.38
N VAL A 98 8.62 -31.29 -9.91
CA VAL A 98 9.62 -31.20 -10.98
C VAL A 98 10.72 -30.22 -10.55
N TYR A 99 11.95 -30.67 -10.58
CA TYR A 99 13.12 -29.81 -10.34
C TYR A 99 13.92 -29.68 -11.65
N LEU A 100 13.95 -28.47 -12.19
CA LEU A 100 14.78 -28.12 -13.34
C LEU A 100 16.09 -27.48 -12.85
N ASP A 101 17.16 -28.25 -12.82
CA ASP A 101 18.54 -27.75 -12.63
C ASP A 101 19.14 -27.49 -14.02
N GLY A 102 18.75 -26.41 -14.66
CA GLY A 102 19.03 -26.12 -16.06
C GLY A 102 18.23 -26.98 -17.06
N GLY A 103 17.32 -27.81 -16.61
CA GLY A 103 16.50 -28.68 -17.44
C GLY A 103 15.33 -28.01 -18.16
N ILE A 104 14.62 -28.75 -19.02
CA ILE A 104 13.48 -28.24 -19.78
C ILE A 104 12.22 -29.06 -19.48
N LEU A 105 11.13 -28.37 -19.15
CA LEU A 105 9.79 -28.93 -19.09
C LEU A 105 8.99 -28.39 -20.29
N ASN A 106 8.73 -29.29 -21.26
CA ASN A 106 8.00 -29.00 -22.48
C ASN A 106 6.92 -30.08 -22.69
N SER A 107 5.94 -30.11 -21.79
CA SER A 107 4.82 -31.05 -21.88
C SER A 107 3.57 -30.30 -22.35
N SER A 108 2.95 -30.78 -23.40
CA SER A 108 1.68 -30.27 -23.90
C SER A 108 0.46 -31.16 -23.51
N THR A 109 0.66 -32.27 -22.80
CA THR A 109 -0.38 -33.29 -22.62
C THR A 109 -0.95 -33.38 -21.21
N SER A 110 -0.27 -32.92 -20.17
CA SER A 110 -0.79 -32.98 -18.80
C SER A 110 -0.38 -31.83 -17.92
N LYS A 111 -1.29 -31.47 -17.03
CA LYS A 111 -1.08 -30.54 -15.93
C LYS A 111 -0.19 -31.19 -14.87
N LEU A 112 0.74 -30.42 -14.31
CA LEU A 112 1.46 -30.81 -13.10
C LEU A 112 0.50 -30.61 -11.91
N ASP A 113 -0.25 -31.68 -11.55
CA ASP A 113 -1.21 -31.65 -10.44
C ASP A 113 -0.63 -32.37 -9.23
N TYR A 114 -0.35 -31.60 -8.17
CA TYR A 114 0.25 -32.08 -6.93
C TYR A 114 -0.69 -31.81 -5.74
N THR A 115 -1.96 -32.17 -5.92
CA THR A 115 -3.01 -31.95 -4.88
C THR A 115 -3.45 -33.24 -4.20
N THR A 116 -3.03 -34.43 -4.68
CA THR A 116 -3.52 -35.71 -4.21
C THR A 116 -2.77 -36.19 -2.98
N GLY A 117 -3.48 -36.27 -1.87
CA GLY A 117 -3.02 -36.77 -0.59
C GLY A 117 -3.53 -35.86 0.54
N SER A 118 -4.04 -36.44 1.63
CA SER A 118 -4.36 -35.71 2.85
C SER A 118 -3.04 -35.26 3.51
N ASN A 119 -2.47 -34.21 2.97
CA ASN A 119 -1.17 -33.73 3.39
C ASN A 119 -1.29 -32.93 4.67
N THR A 120 -0.91 -33.52 5.78
CA THR A 120 -0.78 -32.91 7.09
C THR A 120 0.67 -32.55 7.42
N GLY A 121 1.51 -32.26 6.47
CA GLY A 121 2.94 -31.93 6.72
C GLY A 121 3.61 -31.23 5.53
N ASN A 122 4.55 -30.54 5.75
CA ASN A 122 5.77 -29.93 5.21
C ASN A 122 5.90 -29.74 3.69
N GLY A 123 5.86 -28.48 3.23
CA GLY A 123 6.42 -27.96 1.97
C GLY A 123 6.27 -28.80 0.70
N ILE A 124 5.29 -28.45 -0.14
CA ILE A 124 5.15 -28.98 -1.48
C ILE A 124 5.59 -27.90 -2.45
N ILE A 125 6.53 -28.21 -3.34
CA ILE A 125 6.87 -27.36 -4.48
C ILE A 125 6.44 -28.08 -5.74
N GLY A 126 5.51 -27.48 -6.50
CA GLY A 126 5.08 -28.06 -7.77
C GLY A 126 6.24 -28.10 -8.76
N LEU A 127 6.80 -26.95 -9.07
CA LEU A 127 7.93 -26.78 -9.99
C LEU A 127 9.02 -25.91 -9.36
N LEU A 128 10.25 -26.42 -9.29
CA LEU A 128 11.43 -25.68 -8.92
C LEU A 128 12.32 -25.43 -10.13
N MET A 129 12.70 -24.18 -10.37
CA MET A 129 13.56 -23.78 -11.47
C MET A 129 14.87 -23.20 -10.92
N LYS A 130 15.99 -23.82 -11.28
CA LYS A 130 17.34 -23.36 -10.96
C LYS A 130 18.25 -23.53 -12.18
N GLY A 131 19.31 -22.72 -12.25
CA GLY A 131 20.26 -22.76 -13.36
C GLY A 131 19.78 -22.03 -14.62
N ALA A 132 20.71 -21.41 -15.33
CA ALA A 132 20.43 -20.45 -16.43
C ALA A 132 19.67 -21.05 -17.62
N THR A 133 19.77 -22.36 -17.86
CA THR A 133 19.11 -23.06 -18.97
C THR A 133 17.75 -23.64 -18.61
N ALA A 134 17.28 -23.50 -17.34
CA ALA A 134 15.96 -23.97 -16.93
C ALA A 134 14.87 -23.28 -17.77
N ASP A 135 14.00 -24.07 -18.40
CA ASP A 135 13.00 -23.54 -19.32
C ASP A 135 11.65 -24.26 -19.25
N ILE A 136 10.58 -23.46 -19.25
CA ILE A 136 9.19 -23.90 -19.27
C ILE A 136 8.38 -23.19 -20.35
N SER A 137 9.03 -22.52 -21.29
CA SER A 137 8.35 -21.75 -22.34
C SER A 137 7.41 -22.59 -23.22
N GLY A 138 7.70 -23.90 -23.35
CA GLY A 138 6.85 -24.85 -24.03
C GLY A 138 5.79 -25.52 -23.15
N TYR A 139 5.69 -25.17 -21.86
CA TYR A 139 4.75 -25.79 -20.92
C TYR A 139 3.54 -24.89 -20.66
N ASN A 140 2.39 -25.27 -21.17
CA ASN A 140 1.15 -24.49 -21.12
C ASN A 140 0.01 -25.14 -20.30
N GLN A 141 0.25 -26.28 -19.68
CA GLN A 141 -0.81 -27.04 -18.98
C GLN A 141 -1.09 -26.57 -17.56
N GLY A 142 -0.17 -25.83 -16.96
CA GLY A 142 -0.30 -25.26 -15.63
C GLY A 142 0.22 -26.14 -14.49
N VAL A 143 0.46 -25.49 -13.34
CA VAL A 143 0.93 -26.10 -12.09
C VAL A 143 -0.16 -25.96 -11.05
N LYS A 144 -0.48 -27.06 -10.34
CA LYS A 144 -1.46 -27.07 -9.26
C LYS A 144 -0.86 -27.73 -8.02
N VAL A 145 -0.93 -27.03 -6.88
CA VAL A 145 -0.52 -27.52 -5.56
C VAL A 145 -1.65 -27.39 -4.56
N GLY A 146 -1.59 -28.17 -3.48
CA GLY A 146 -2.59 -28.17 -2.42
C GLY A 146 -2.46 -27.00 -1.44
N ASN A 147 -2.94 -27.22 -0.21
CA ASN A 147 -2.93 -26.21 0.86
C ASN A 147 -1.56 -26.14 1.54
N SER A 148 -1.22 -24.96 2.05
CA SER A 148 -0.18 -24.82 3.08
C SER A 148 -0.73 -25.19 4.44
N VAL A 149 0.14 -25.63 5.36
CA VAL A 149 -0.20 -25.90 6.76
C VAL A 149 0.55 -24.90 7.62
N LEU A 150 -0.19 -24.01 8.27
CA LEU A 150 0.34 -22.94 9.13
C LEU A 150 -0.11 -23.13 10.58
N GLY A 151 0.69 -22.67 11.53
CA GLY A 151 0.32 -22.65 12.96
C GLY A 151 0.80 -23.85 13.79
N GLY A 152 1.71 -24.67 13.25
CA GLY A 152 2.44 -25.69 13.99
C GLY A 152 3.80 -25.19 14.53
N SER A 153 4.62 -26.10 15.05
CA SER A 153 6.03 -25.79 15.37
C SER A 153 6.88 -25.47 14.14
N ASN A 154 6.37 -25.73 12.95
CA ASN A 154 6.96 -25.38 11.67
C ASN A 154 5.84 -25.09 10.67
N ASP A 155 5.93 -23.98 9.95
CA ASP A 155 5.02 -23.63 8.87
C ASP A 155 5.46 -24.28 7.57
N PHE A 156 4.50 -24.80 6.79
CA PHE A 156 4.76 -25.51 5.56
C PHE A 156 3.97 -24.91 4.41
N TYR A 157 4.67 -24.29 3.48
CA TYR A 157 4.06 -23.62 2.35
C TYR A 157 3.93 -24.57 1.15
N ALA A 158 2.75 -24.59 0.52
CA ALA A 158 2.56 -25.13 -0.81
C ALA A 158 2.91 -24.04 -1.82
N ILE A 159 3.91 -24.28 -2.67
CA ILE A 159 4.42 -23.35 -3.66
C ILE A 159 4.19 -23.90 -5.06
N GLY A 160 3.49 -23.14 -5.92
CA GLY A 160 3.27 -23.53 -7.29
C GLY A 160 4.57 -23.59 -8.09
N ILE A 161 5.22 -22.44 -8.29
CA ILE A 161 6.50 -22.33 -8.98
C ILE A 161 7.50 -21.63 -8.06
N TYR A 162 8.66 -22.24 -7.87
CA TYR A 162 9.79 -21.67 -7.16
C TYR A 162 10.92 -21.38 -8.14
N THR A 163 11.47 -20.14 -8.11
CA THR A 163 12.57 -19.73 -8.97
C THR A 163 13.79 -19.32 -8.15
N ASP A 164 14.96 -19.85 -8.52
CA ASP A 164 16.26 -19.62 -7.90
C ASP A 164 17.26 -19.25 -9.00
N GLU A 165 17.82 -18.03 -8.92
CA GLU A 165 18.77 -17.49 -9.91
C GLU A 165 18.26 -17.52 -11.36
N GLN A 166 16.98 -17.15 -11.59
CA GLN A 166 16.37 -17.18 -12.91
C GLN A 166 16.35 -15.80 -13.59
N GLY A 167 16.77 -15.73 -14.84
CA GLY A 167 16.81 -14.48 -15.61
C GLY A 167 17.88 -13.51 -15.12
N SER A 168 17.81 -12.28 -15.60
CA SER A 168 18.67 -11.16 -15.18
C SER A 168 17.89 -9.85 -15.35
N SER A 169 18.37 -8.75 -14.76
CA SER A 169 17.74 -7.43 -14.86
C SER A 169 17.51 -6.97 -16.30
N GLY A 170 18.44 -7.27 -17.22
CA GLY A 170 18.28 -6.93 -18.65
C GLY A 170 17.56 -7.99 -19.49
N SER A 171 17.32 -9.20 -18.93
CA SER A 171 16.67 -10.33 -19.60
C SER A 171 15.88 -11.18 -18.61
N PRO A 172 14.74 -10.69 -18.12
CA PRO A 172 13.93 -11.42 -17.16
C PRO A 172 13.36 -12.70 -17.76
N LYS A 173 13.27 -13.76 -16.97
CA LYS A 173 12.65 -15.01 -17.36
C LYS A 173 11.14 -14.84 -17.47
N ALA A 174 10.59 -15.07 -18.66
CA ALA A 174 9.16 -15.02 -18.88
C ALA A 174 8.48 -16.29 -18.35
N ILE A 175 7.41 -16.12 -17.58
CA ILE A 175 6.54 -17.19 -17.07
C ILE A 175 5.10 -16.82 -17.39
N SER A 176 4.45 -17.57 -18.27
CA SER A 176 3.03 -17.44 -18.63
C SER A 176 2.19 -18.62 -18.15
N THR A 177 2.81 -19.59 -17.52
CA THR A 177 2.18 -20.81 -17.01
C THR A 177 1.13 -20.47 -15.96
N SER A 178 -0.06 -21.07 -16.06
CA SER A 178 -1.12 -20.94 -15.06
C SER A 178 -0.74 -21.67 -13.77
N ILE A 179 -1.07 -21.04 -12.63
CA ILE A 179 -0.77 -21.58 -11.30
C ILE A 179 -2.05 -21.66 -10.48
N THR A 180 -2.25 -22.79 -9.79
CA THR A 180 -3.29 -22.94 -8.79
C THR A 180 -2.65 -23.39 -7.48
N ALA A 181 -2.84 -22.66 -6.41
CA ALA A 181 -2.40 -23.06 -5.06
C ALA A 181 -3.59 -23.00 -4.11
N GLY A 182 -3.64 -23.93 -3.17
CA GLY A 182 -4.73 -24.00 -2.19
C GLY A 182 -4.64 -22.95 -1.09
N VAL A 183 -5.35 -23.17 0.01
CA VAL A 183 -5.42 -22.26 1.17
C VAL A 183 -4.02 -21.96 1.70
N ASN A 184 -3.75 -20.68 1.98
CA ASN A 184 -2.44 -20.15 2.41
C ASN A 184 -1.28 -20.52 1.48
N GLY A 185 -1.56 -20.97 0.25
CA GLY A 185 -0.53 -21.33 -0.72
C GLY A 185 0.15 -20.09 -1.33
N VAL A 186 1.31 -20.34 -1.96
CA VAL A 186 2.06 -19.34 -2.72
C VAL A 186 2.07 -19.74 -4.19
N GLY A 187 1.65 -18.82 -5.07
CA GLY A 187 1.66 -19.09 -6.50
C GLY A 187 3.08 -19.16 -7.05
N LEU A 188 3.78 -18.04 -7.05
CA LEU A 188 5.17 -17.90 -7.50
C LEU A 188 6.05 -17.45 -6.34
N PHE A 189 7.16 -18.16 -6.13
CA PHE A 189 8.20 -17.77 -5.18
C PHE A 189 9.50 -17.46 -5.94
N ALA A 190 10.02 -16.24 -5.80
CA ALA A 190 11.23 -15.81 -6.50
C ALA A 190 12.30 -15.34 -5.50
N GLU A 191 13.49 -15.93 -5.56
CA GLU A 191 14.63 -15.52 -4.72
C GLU A 191 15.97 -15.65 -5.43
N ASN A 192 17.06 -15.28 -4.73
CA ASN A 192 18.44 -15.41 -5.16
C ASN A 192 18.73 -14.77 -6.52
N SER A 193 18.46 -13.48 -6.68
CA SER A 193 18.62 -12.74 -7.94
C SER A 193 17.72 -13.26 -9.08
N SER A 194 16.55 -13.80 -8.77
CA SER A 194 15.58 -14.14 -9.80
C SER A 194 14.94 -12.88 -10.38
N HIS A 195 15.03 -12.69 -11.69
CA HIS A 195 14.37 -11.64 -12.45
C HIS A 195 13.28 -12.26 -13.31
N ILE A 196 12.03 -12.07 -12.93
CA ILE A 196 10.88 -12.76 -13.53
C ILE A 196 9.92 -11.76 -14.17
N LYS A 197 9.44 -12.09 -15.35
CA LYS A 197 8.31 -11.43 -16.01
C LYS A 197 7.12 -12.39 -16.01
N TYR A 198 6.11 -12.11 -15.18
CA TYR A 198 4.92 -12.94 -15.05
C TYR A 198 3.76 -12.39 -15.88
N THR A 199 3.16 -13.22 -16.74
CA THR A 199 2.01 -12.87 -17.60
C THR A 199 0.89 -13.92 -17.56
N GLY A 200 1.00 -14.94 -16.68
CA GLY A 200 0.06 -16.03 -16.57
C GLY A 200 -1.16 -15.71 -15.72
N THR A 201 -1.96 -16.75 -15.46
CA THR A 201 -3.10 -16.69 -14.53
C THR A 201 -2.77 -17.41 -13.23
N MET A 202 -3.21 -16.87 -12.09
CA MET A 202 -3.12 -17.51 -10.78
C MET A 202 -4.49 -17.65 -10.17
N ASN A 203 -4.73 -18.78 -9.47
CA ASN A 203 -5.89 -18.99 -8.61
C ASN A 203 -5.37 -19.45 -7.25
N ILE A 204 -5.49 -18.62 -6.23
CA ILE A 204 -4.88 -18.83 -4.91
C ILE A 204 -5.97 -18.89 -3.84
N GLY A 205 -5.94 -19.95 -3.02
CA GLY A 205 -6.89 -20.16 -1.94
C GLY A 205 -8.18 -20.84 -2.40
N ASP A 206 -9.15 -20.80 -1.51
CA ASP A 206 -10.53 -21.24 -1.71
C ASP A 206 -11.50 -20.10 -1.38
N ASN A 207 -12.80 -20.39 -1.28
CA ASN A 207 -13.80 -19.35 -0.98
C ASN A 207 -13.75 -18.86 0.49
N THR A 208 -12.89 -19.39 1.34
CA THR A 208 -12.77 -19.02 2.75
C THR A 208 -11.47 -18.27 3.04
N ILE A 209 -10.33 -18.82 2.66
CA ILE A 209 -9.01 -18.26 2.93
C ILE A 209 -8.19 -18.27 1.63
N ALA A 210 -7.66 -17.12 1.28
CA ALA A 210 -6.70 -16.98 0.19
C ALA A 210 -5.28 -17.38 0.63
N GLY A 211 -4.30 -16.94 -0.09
CA GLY A 211 -2.87 -17.07 0.18
C GLY A 211 -2.13 -15.93 -0.48
N THR A 212 -0.92 -16.18 -0.93
CA THR A 212 -0.05 -15.20 -1.58
C THR A 212 0.11 -15.52 -3.07
N GLY A 213 -0.20 -14.56 -3.94
CA GLY A 213 0.04 -14.72 -5.37
C GLY A 213 1.53 -14.90 -5.66
N ILE A 214 2.34 -13.90 -5.32
CA ILE A 214 3.78 -13.86 -5.59
C ILE A 214 4.54 -13.51 -4.31
N TYR A 215 5.59 -14.25 -3.99
CA TYR A 215 6.54 -13.93 -2.92
C TYR A 215 7.92 -13.66 -3.51
N ILE A 216 8.55 -12.55 -3.13
CA ILE A 216 9.82 -12.10 -3.69
C ILE A 216 10.79 -11.80 -2.55
N GLY A 217 11.93 -12.48 -2.57
CA GLY A 217 12.98 -12.31 -1.56
C GLY A 217 14.38 -12.38 -2.15
N ASN A 218 15.40 -12.43 -1.30
CA ASN A 218 16.79 -12.55 -1.74
C ASN A 218 17.54 -13.77 -1.16
N GLY A 219 16.82 -14.76 -0.61
CA GLY A 219 17.40 -16.02 -0.16
C GLY A 219 18.38 -15.91 1.00
N GLY A 220 18.39 -14.81 1.75
CA GLY A 220 19.29 -14.60 2.88
C GLY A 220 20.67 -14.03 2.52
N ASP A 221 21.01 -13.91 1.25
CA ASP A 221 22.21 -13.22 0.78
C ASP A 221 21.84 -11.79 0.35
N GLY A 222 22.11 -10.80 1.22
CA GLY A 222 21.72 -9.40 1.05
C GLY A 222 22.13 -8.71 -0.26
N ASN A 223 22.99 -9.35 -1.05
CA ASN A 223 23.49 -8.82 -2.32
C ASN A 223 22.76 -9.35 -3.57
N LYS A 224 21.80 -10.28 -3.40
CA LYS A 224 21.11 -10.94 -4.49
C LYS A 224 19.65 -10.53 -4.58
N ALA A 225 19.38 -9.25 -4.83
CA ALA A 225 18.03 -8.74 -4.97
C ALA A 225 17.27 -9.42 -6.12
N SER A 226 16.06 -9.88 -5.85
CA SER A 226 15.17 -10.43 -6.87
C SER A 226 14.19 -9.36 -7.34
N GLU A 227 13.73 -9.50 -8.58
CA GLU A 227 12.76 -8.60 -9.19
C GLU A 227 11.66 -9.40 -9.91
N VAL A 228 10.41 -9.03 -9.66
CA VAL A 228 9.29 -9.60 -10.41
C VAL A 228 8.47 -8.49 -11.04
N THR A 229 8.33 -8.53 -12.35
CA THR A 229 7.37 -7.72 -13.08
C THR A 229 6.07 -8.50 -13.22
N ILE A 230 4.99 -8.01 -12.63
CA ILE A 230 3.61 -8.45 -12.89
C ILE A 230 3.14 -7.67 -14.11
N ASP A 231 3.26 -8.29 -15.28
CA ASP A 231 3.13 -7.58 -16.56
C ASP A 231 1.73 -7.73 -17.18
N SER A 232 1.50 -6.96 -18.22
CA SER A 232 0.23 -6.99 -18.96
C SER A 232 -0.17 -8.43 -19.34
N GLY A 233 -1.41 -8.79 -19.05
CA GLY A 233 -1.95 -10.14 -19.22
C GLY A 233 -1.91 -11.01 -17.97
N ALA A 234 -1.15 -10.65 -16.95
CA ALA A 234 -1.21 -11.34 -15.66
C ALA A 234 -2.59 -11.17 -15.01
N ASP A 235 -3.18 -12.26 -14.52
CA ASP A 235 -4.46 -12.27 -13.80
C ASP A 235 -4.33 -13.12 -12.53
N ILE A 236 -4.18 -12.46 -11.38
CA ILE A 236 -4.00 -13.11 -10.08
C ILE A 236 -5.32 -13.04 -9.32
N LYS A 237 -5.93 -14.19 -9.05
CA LYS A 237 -7.17 -14.32 -8.27
C LYS A 237 -6.89 -14.86 -6.89
N LEU A 238 -7.27 -14.10 -5.89
CA LEU A 238 -7.15 -14.42 -4.47
C LEU A 238 -8.54 -14.78 -3.94
N ASN A 239 -8.83 -16.07 -3.85
CA ASN A 239 -10.14 -16.57 -3.48
C ASN A 239 -10.25 -16.70 -1.96
N GLY A 240 -11.06 -15.84 -1.30
CA GLY A 240 -11.22 -15.80 0.16
C GLY A 240 -10.59 -14.58 0.81
N ILE A 241 -10.60 -14.54 2.15
CA ILE A 241 -10.06 -13.44 2.96
C ILE A 241 -8.53 -13.54 3.13
N ASN A 242 -7.91 -12.45 3.56
CA ASN A 242 -6.47 -12.34 3.86
C ASN A 242 -5.57 -12.61 2.65
N GLY A 243 -6.07 -12.38 1.43
CA GLY A 243 -5.28 -12.54 0.23
C GLY A 243 -4.22 -11.45 0.08
N VAL A 244 -3.01 -11.83 -0.35
CA VAL A 244 -1.94 -10.88 -0.71
C VAL A 244 -1.51 -11.15 -2.15
N GLY A 245 -1.63 -10.13 -3.01
CA GLY A 245 -1.27 -10.27 -4.42
C GLY A 245 0.22 -10.51 -4.59
N ALA A 246 1.07 -9.68 -3.97
CA ALA A 246 2.51 -9.92 -3.89
C ALA A 246 3.08 -9.52 -2.53
N ILE A 247 4.05 -10.29 -2.03
CA ILE A 247 4.91 -9.94 -0.88
C ILE A 247 6.32 -9.69 -1.40
N VAL A 248 6.90 -8.55 -1.03
CA VAL A 248 8.24 -8.13 -1.41
C VAL A 248 9.07 -7.90 -0.17
N THR A 249 10.22 -8.54 -0.06
CA THR A 249 11.03 -8.47 1.16
C THR A 249 12.52 -8.39 0.84
N THR A 250 13.30 -7.87 1.78
CA THR A 250 14.77 -7.92 1.79
C THR A 250 15.38 -7.37 0.50
N ASN A 251 15.17 -6.05 0.25
CA ASN A 251 15.70 -5.32 -0.91
C ASN A 251 15.24 -5.84 -2.29
N ALA A 252 14.26 -6.74 -2.33
CA ALA A 252 13.65 -7.16 -3.59
C ALA A 252 12.71 -6.10 -4.16
N THR A 253 12.37 -6.22 -5.43
CA THR A 253 11.50 -5.27 -6.13
C THR A 253 10.34 -5.99 -6.81
N VAL A 254 9.14 -5.40 -6.75
CA VAL A 254 8.02 -5.75 -7.61
C VAL A 254 7.62 -4.56 -8.47
N ASP A 255 7.38 -4.81 -9.75
CA ASP A 255 6.83 -3.83 -10.70
C ASP A 255 5.44 -4.28 -11.14
N PHE A 256 4.39 -3.53 -10.75
CA PHE A 256 2.99 -3.84 -11.05
C PHE A 256 2.49 -2.98 -12.20
N LYS A 257 2.49 -3.55 -13.40
CA LYS A 257 2.26 -2.81 -14.64
C LYS A 257 0.80 -2.71 -15.05
N SER A 258 0.51 -1.66 -15.80
CA SER A 258 -0.76 -1.49 -16.50
C SER A 258 -1.07 -2.71 -17.36
N GLY A 259 -2.34 -3.15 -17.36
CA GLY A 259 -2.79 -4.38 -18.03
C GLY A 259 -2.63 -5.66 -17.21
N ALA A 260 -1.92 -5.62 -16.08
CA ALA A 260 -1.94 -6.68 -15.08
C ALA A 260 -3.13 -6.50 -14.12
N LYS A 261 -3.63 -7.60 -13.55
CA LYS A 261 -4.81 -7.60 -12.66
C LYS A 261 -4.57 -8.45 -11.43
N ILE A 262 -5.02 -7.94 -10.27
CA ILE A 262 -5.18 -8.70 -9.03
C ILE A 262 -6.65 -8.60 -8.62
N GLU A 263 -7.33 -9.73 -8.44
CA GLU A 263 -8.75 -9.82 -8.10
C GLU A 263 -8.92 -10.45 -6.72
N PHE A 264 -9.79 -9.86 -5.89
CA PHE A 264 -10.03 -10.25 -4.51
C PHE A 264 -11.41 -10.88 -4.34
N GLY A 265 -11.46 -12.03 -3.70
CA GLY A 265 -12.68 -12.68 -3.23
C GLY A 265 -12.98 -12.40 -1.74
N GLY A 266 -12.19 -11.56 -1.07
CA GLY A 266 -12.33 -11.12 0.30
C GLY A 266 -11.42 -9.93 0.59
N ASP A 267 -11.38 -9.44 1.85
CA ASP A 267 -10.48 -8.37 2.25
C ASP A 267 -9.02 -8.80 2.12
N GLY A 268 -8.13 -7.86 1.73
CA GLY A 268 -6.74 -8.21 1.47
C GLY A 268 -5.81 -7.04 1.15
N VAL A 269 -4.62 -7.38 0.69
CA VAL A 269 -3.57 -6.43 0.29
C VAL A 269 -3.11 -6.72 -1.13
N GLY A 270 -3.09 -5.71 -1.99
CA GLY A 270 -2.58 -5.84 -3.35
C GLY A 270 -1.11 -6.22 -3.35
N ILE A 271 -0.26 -5.34 -2.82
CA ILE A 271 1.18 -5.60 -2.72
C ILE A 271 1.68 -5.17 -1.34
N PHE A 272 2.39 -6.05 -0.66
CA PHE A 272 2.95 -5.84 0.66
C PHE A 272 4.48 -5.84 0.61
N ALA A 273 5.11 -4.72 0.95
CA ALA A 273 6.56 -4.60 1.09
C ALA A 273 6.98 -4.58 2.57
N GLN A 274 7.99 -5.36 2.90
CA GLN A 274 8.59 -5.43 4.24
C GLN A 274 10.10 -5.63 4.17
N LYS A 275 10.82 -5.30 5.25
CA LYS A 275 12.28 -5.51 5.38
C LYS A 275 13.08 -4.91 4.23
N GLY A 276 12.79 -3.67 3.83
CA GLY A 276 13.48 -2.99 2.75
C GLY A 276 13.00 -3.37 1.34
N GLY A 277 11.86 -4.06 1.20
CA GLY A 277 11.25 -4.34 -0.10
C GLY A 277 10.79 -3.07 -0.82
N HIS A 278 10.82 -3.07 -2.15
CA HIS A 278 10.43 -1.93 -2.97
C HIS A 278 9.30 -2.27 -3.93
N ILE A 279 8.26 -1.42 -3.94
CA ILE A 279 7.13 -1.51 -4.86
C ILE A 279 7.24 -0.39 -5.91
N ILE A 280 7.14 -0.76 -7.17
CA ILE A 280 6.93 0.18 -8.29
C ILE A 280 5.49 -0.04 -8.77
N ASP A 281 4.61 0.90 -8.47
CA ASP A 281 3.22 0.82 -8.89
C ASP A 281 3.02 1.58 -10.21
N ASN A 282 3.00 0.83 -11.29
CA ASN A 282 2.85 1.30 -12.66
C ASN A 282 1.43 1.07 -13.20
N GLY A 283 0.40 1.18 -12.36
CA GLY A 283 -1.00 1.24 -12.75
C GLY A 283 -1.66 -0.10 -13.06
N GLY A 284 -1.19 -1.19 -12.49
CA GLY A 284 -1.92 -2.44 -12.51
C GLY A 284 -3.32 -2.30 -11.88
N THR A 285 -4.25 -3.14 -12.26
CA THR A 285 -5.65 -3.07 -11.84
C THR A 285 -5.90 -3.93 -10.60
N LEU A 286 -6.54 -3.38 -9.57
CA LEU A 286 -7.16 -4.16 -8.50
C LEU A 286 -8.67 -4.28 -8.76
N VAL A 287 -9.19 -5.50 -8.63
CA VAL A 287 -10.64 -5.79 -8.65
C VAL A 287 -11.05 -6.22 -7.25
N THR A 288 -11.72 -5.34 -6.53
CA THR A 288 -11.99 -5.48 -5.10
C THR A 288 -13.28 -6.22 -4.80
N ASN A 289 -14.22 -6.29 -5.76
CA ASN A 289 -15.52 -6.97 -5.64
C ASN A 289 -16.35 -6.55 -4.41
N GLY A 290 -16.19 -5.29 -3.94
CA GLY A 290 -16.87 -4.76 -2.76
C GLY A 290 -16.12 -5.00 -1.44
N HIS A 291 -14.95 -5.60 -1.46
CA HIS A 291 -14.14 -5.86 -0.29
C HIS A 291 -13.23 -4.68 0.08
N SER A 292 -12.80 -4.64 1.36
CA SER A 292 -11.81 -3.70 1.86
C SER A 292 -10.42 -4.13 1.44
N VAL A 293 -9.76 -3.34 0.59
CA VAL A 293 -8.45 -3.71 0.04
C VAL A 293 -7.47 -2.55 0.17
N GLU A 294 -6.29 -2.83 0.70
CA GLU A 294 -5.14 -1.93 0.59
C GLU A 294 -4.42 -2.21 -0.72
N ARG A 295 -4.28 -1.19 -1.58
CA ARG A 295 -3.56 -1.37 -2.84
C ARG A 295 -2.09 -1.70 -2.59
N THR A 296 -1.44 -0.92 -1.72
CA THR A 296 -0.09 -1.19 -1.25
C THR A 296 0.01 -1.05 0.26
N ARG A 297 0.78 -1.93 0.91
CA ARG A 297 1.19 -1.83 2.31
C ARG A 297 2.71 -1.84 2.39
N VAL A 298 3.28 -0.94 3.19
CA VAL A 298 4.73 -0.75 3.31
C VAL A 298 5.13 -0.75 4.77
N THR A 299 6.06 -1.61 5.16
CA THR A 299 6.56 -1.70 6.54
C THR A 299 8.08 -1.85 6.59
N GLU A 300 8.67 -1.69 7.75
CA GLU A 300 10.07 -2.04 8.04
C GLU A 300 11.10 -1.46 7.05
N GLY A 301 11.05 -0.16 6.82
CA GLY A 301 12.02 0.54 5.96
C GLY A 301 11.86 0.28 4.46
N SER A 302 10.73 -0.27 4.06
CA SER A 302 10.37 -0.48 2.67
C SER A 302 9.81 0.78 2.03
N SER A 303 9.63 0.78 0.72
CA SER A 303 9.12 1.93 -0.02
C SER A 303 8.16 1.55 -1.13
N VAL A 304 7.28 2.50 -1.48
CA VAL A 304 6.46 2.43 -2.69
C VAL A 304 6.64 3.70 -3.51
N THR A 305 6.82 3.53 -4.81
CA THR A 305 6.89 4.61 -5.79
C THR A 305 5.84 4.38 -6.85
N SER A 306 4.94 5.36 -7.05
CA SER A 306 3.97 5.35 -8.14
C SER A 306 4.42 6.32 -9.21
N SER A 307 4.46 5.92 -10.47
CA SER A 307 4.91 6.74 -11.60
C SER A 307 3.85 6.90 -12.67
N ASP A 308 3.90 8.00 -13.37
CA ASP A 308 3.14 8.46 -14.58
C ASP A 308 1.90 7.64 -15.00
N LEU A 309 0.84 7.59 -14.17
CA LEU A 309 -0.36 6.84 -14.49
C LEU A 309 -1.60 7.38 -13.77
N THR A 310 -2.76 7.12 -14.34
CA THR A 310 -4.03 7.26 -13.64
C THR A 310 -4.36 5.97 -12.89
N VAL A 311 -4.37 6.03 -11.57
CA VAL A 311 -4.75 4.92 -10.69
C VAL A 311 -6.18 5.15 -10.21
N ALA A 312 -7.11 4.29 -10.62
CA ALA A 312 -8.48 4.32 -10.12
C ALA A 312 -8.60 3.56 -8.80
N LEU A 313 -9.18 4.19 -7.78
CA LEU A 313 -9.47 3.58 -6.48
C LEU A 313 -10.93 3.24 -6.36
N GLY A 314 -11.18 2.02 -5.93
CA GLY A 314 -12.50 1.52 -5.58
C GLY A 314 -13.39 1.23 -6.78
N ASN A 315 -14.50 0.60 -6.52
CA ASN A 315 -15.66 0.43 -7.40
C ASN A 315 -16.86 1.13 -6.75
N ALA A 316 -17.96 1.31 -7.47
CA ALA A 316 -19.13 2.06 -7.00
C ALA A 316 -19.73 1.60 -5.66
N LEU A 317 -19.42 0.39 -5.20
CA LEU A 317 -19.90 -0.19 -3.93
C LEU A 317 -18.78 -0.35 -2.89
N ASP A 318 -17.52 -0.04 -3.22
CA ASP A 318 -16.40 -0.27 -2.33
C ASP A 318 -16.36 0.74 -1.18
N THR A 319 -16.01 0.26 0.00
CA THR A 319 -15.76 1.08 1.19
C THR A 319 -14.43 0.67 1.83
N GLY A 320 -13.75 1.61 2.47
CA GLY A 320 -12.55 1.33 3.24
C GLY A 320 -11.28 0.99 2.43
N ASN A 321 -11.23 1.36 1.15
CA ASN A 321 -10.04 1.12 0.32
C ASN A 321 -8.94 2.16 0.60
N ILE A 322 -7.71 1.69 0.64
CA ILE A 322 -6.51 2.49 0.86
C ILE A 322 -5.59 2.35 -0.35
N LEU A 323 -5.12 3.50 -0.89
CA LEU A 323 -4.12 3.47 -1.97
C LEU A 323 -2.78 2.95 -1.46
N SER A 324 -2.24 3.60 -0.44
CA SER A 324 -0.96 3.20 0.16
C SER A 324 -1.01 3.35 1.67
N HIS A 325 -0.74 2.26 2.39
CA HIS A 325 -0.63 2.22 3.84
C HIS A 325 0.84 2.02 4.23
N VAL A 326 1.40 2.99 4.93
CA VAL A 326 2.80 3.00 5.35
C VAL A 326 2.88 2.85 6.86
N ILE A 327 3.65 1.87 7.31
CA ILE A 327 3.95 1.65 8.72
C ILE A 327 5.47 1.64 8.87
N ASN A 328 6.06 2.72 9.38
CA ASN A 328 7.51 2.90 9.50
C ASN A 328 8.28 2.70 8.18
N GLY A 329 7.77 3.29 7.12
CA GLY A 329 8.35 3.29 5.78
C GLY A 329 8.13 4.62 5.09
N GLU A 330 8.18 4.65 3.78
CA GLU A 330 7.97 5.83 2.95
C GLU A 330 7.01 5.54 1.79
N ALA A 331 6.05 6.45 1.56
CA ALA A 331 5.20 6.43 0.36
C ALA A 331 5.26 7.76 -0.37
N ILE A 332 5.64 7.72 -1.63
CA ILE A 332 5.72 8.89 -2.50
C ILE A 332 4.82 8.70 -3.71
N LEU A 333 3.81 9.56 -3.83
CA LEU A 333 3.06 9.70 -5.07
C LEU A 333 3.84 10.66 -5.97
N GLN A 334 4.39 10.15 -7.07
CA GLN A 334 5.28 10.91 -7.94
C GLN A 334 4.58 11.97 -8.80
N THR A 335 5.37 12.90 -9.33
CA THR A 335 4.89 13.91 -10.29
C THR A 335 4.31 13.22 -11.53
N GLY A 336 3.17 13.72 -12.01
CA GLY A 336 2.46 13.16 -13.17
C GLY A 336 1.43 12.09 -12.83
N VAL A 337 1.52 11.45 -11.66
CA VAL A 337 0.53 10.45 -11.23
C VAL A 337 -0.77 11.13 -10.84
N THR A 338 -1.88 10.59 -11.33
CA THR A 338 -3.24 10.94 -10.90
C THR A 338 -3.90 9.74 -10.26
N VAL A 339 -4.40 9.92 -9.04
CA VAL A 339 -5.22 8.93 -8.33
C VAL A 339 -6.65 9.43 -8.32
N GLU A 340 -7.60 8.65 -8.81
CA GLU A 340 -9.00 9.02 -8.90
C GLU A 340 -9.89 8.03 -8.14
N ALA A 341 -10.76 8.55 -7.27
CA ALA A 341 -11.82 7.74 -6.71
C ALA A 341 -12.95 7.58 -7.74
N LYS A 342 -13.44 6.36 -7.90
CA LYS A 342 -14.62 6.10 -8.74
C LYS A 342 -15.88 6.70 -8.11
N SER A 343 -16.85 6.99 -8.96
CA SER A 343 -18.15 7.57 -8.55
C SER A 343 -18.84 6.71 -7.49
N ALA A 344 -19.43 7.39 -6.49
CA ALA A 344 -20.19 6.80 -5.38
C ALA A 344 -19.40 5.93 -4.39
N THR A 345 -18.07 5.97 -4.39
CA THR A 345 -17.25 5.34 -3.34
C THR A 345 -17.33 6.11 -2.02
N LYS A 346 -17.03 5.43 -0.91
CA LYS A 346 -17.03 6.03 0.44
C LYS A 346 -15.83 5.52 1.25
N ASN A 347 -15.42 6.32 2.24
CA ASN A 347 -14.36 5.94 3.19
C ASN A 347 -13.05 5.54 2.51
N ILE A 348 -12.71 6.21 1.42
CA ILE A 348 -11.45 5.98 0.72
C ILE A 348 -10.34 6.77 1.42
N ILE A 349 -9.17 6.15 1.55
CA ILE A 349 -7.96 6.82 1.99
C ILE A 349 -6.94 6.77 0.84
N GLY A 350 -6.38 7.92 0.49
CA GLY A 350 -5.30 8.00 -0.48
C GLY A 350 -3.99 7.48 0.13
N LEU A 351 -3.22 8.35 0.74
CA LEU A 351 -1.99 7.99 1.45
C LEU A 351 -2.29 7.88 2.95
N MET A 352 -1.98 6.73 3.56
CA MET A 352 -2.06 6.50 4.99
C MET A 352 -0.66 6.24 5.53
N ALA A 353 -0.21 7.04 6.51
CA ALA A 353 1.03 6.80 7.21
C ALA A 353 0.78 6.61 8.71
N ASP A 354 1.28 5.50 9.24
CA ASP A 354 1.26 5.17 10.67
C ASP A 354 2.70 5.08 11.18
N GLY A 355 3.11 6.09 11.96
CA GLY A 355 4.41 6.16 12.59
C GLY A 355 4.48 5.50 13.98
N ASN A 356 3.40 4.91 14.46
CA ASN A 356 3.21 4.55 15.88
C ASN A 356 3.54 3.10 16.23
N SER A 357 3.88 2.22 15.29
CA SER A 357 3.84 0.78 15.53
C SER A 357 5.12 0.16 16.11
N ASN A 358 6.28 0.83 16.06
CA ASN A 358 7.51 0.28 16.68
C ASN A 358 8.56 1.35 17.01
N PRO A 359 8.76 1.69 18.32
CA PRO A 359 9.76 2.67 18.75
C PRO A 359 11.24 2.22 18.56
N ALA A 360 11.48 0.97 18.20
CA ALA A 360 12.83 0.43 18.01
C ALA A 360 13.33 0.50 16.56
N LEU A 361 12.47 0.89 15.60
CA LEU A 361 12.89 1.00 14.20
C LEU A 361 13.65 2.31 13.95
N THR A 362 14.80 2.19 13.33
CA THR A 362 15.56 3.35 12.83
C THR A 362 14.80 4.00 11.68
N TRP A 363 14.74 5.33 11.71
CA TRP A 363 14.19 6.11 10.61
C TRP A 363 14.88 5.76 9.28
N VAL A 364 14.11 5.42 8.26
CA VAL A 364 14.61 5.03 6.95
C VAL A 364 13.89 5.86 5.89
N GLY A 365 14.29 7.08 5.71
CA GLY A 365 13.76 7.93 4.65
C GLY A 365 14.74 9.05 4.32
N THR A 366 15.02 9.25 3.05
CA THR A 366 15.91 10.32 2.57
C THR A 366 15.22 11.68 2.51
N ALA A 367 13.89 11.72 2.45
CA ALA A 367 13.11 12.94 2.23
C ALA A 367 12.61 13.62 3.51
N GLY A 368 12.64 12.96 4.65
CA GLY A 368 12.14 13.52 5.92
C GLY A 368 10.61 13.48 6.09
N TYR A 369 9.85 12.83 5.21
CA TYR A 369 8.40 12.65 5.30
C TYR A 369 8.02 11.18 5.13
N ASP A 370 6.99 10.74 5.87
CA ASP A 370 6.48 9.37 5.81
C ASP A 370 5.48 9.20 4.67
N ALA A 371 4.74 10.28 4.33
CA ALA A 371 3.89 10.34 3.15
C ALA A 371 4.12 11.64 2.38
N GLU A 372 4.37 11.54 1.09
CA GLU A 372 4.58 12.69 0.21
C GLU A 372 3.70 12.61 -1.04
N ASN A 373 2.89 13.66 -1.25
CA ASN A 373 2.11 13.80 -2.48
C ASN A 373 2.80 14.80 -3.43
N LYS A 374 3.37 14.30 -4.52
CA LYS A 374 3.90 15.08 -5.66
C LYS A 374 3.00 14.97 -6.90
N GLY A 375 1.96 14.16 -6.84
CA GLY A 375 0.99 13.94 -7.89
C GLY A 375 -0.37 14.58 -7.59
N LYS A 376 -1.43 14.10 -8.24
CA LYS A 376 -2.80 14.52 -8.01
C LYS A 376 -3.57 13.43 -7.26
N LEU A 377 -4.12 13.74 -6.08
CA LEU A 377 -5.07 12.90 -5.34
C LEU A 377 -6.48 13.44 -5.57
N ASP A 378 -7.24 12.82 -6.45
CA ASP A 378 -8.61 13.22 -6.78
C ASP A 378 -9.64 12.25 -6.20
N LEU A 379 -10.08 12.53 -4.99
CA LEU A 379 -11.16 11.82 -4.32
C LEU A 379 -12.47 12.62 -4.35
N SER A 380 -12.63 13.56 -5.31
CA SER A 380 -13.80 14.44 -5.39
C SER A 380 -15.12 13.69 -5.63
N ASN A 381 -15.06 12.51 -6.22
CA ASN A 381 -16.21 11.63 -6.45
C ASN A 381 -16.56 10.74 -5.24
N ALA A 382 -15.72 10.72 -4.19
CA ALA A 382 -15.95 9.94 -2.98
C ALA A 382 -16.44 10.82 -1.82
N GLN A 383 -17.28 10.25 -0.96
CA GLN A 383 -17.76 10.90 0.27
C GLN A 383 -17.06 10.31 1.50
N THR A 384 -17.03 11.06 2.60
CA THR A 384 -16.45 10.62 3.88
C THR A 384 -15.04 10.05 3.74
N SER A 385 -14.25 10.64 2.84
CA SER A 385 -12.93 10.14 2.44
C SER A 385 -11.81 11.06 2.92
N THR A 386 -10.60 10.54 2.96
CA THR A 386 -9.41 11.29 3.39
C THR A 386 -8.29 11.11 2.36
N ALA A 387 -7.77 12.21 1.81
CA ALA A 387 -6.71 12.09 0.82
C ALA A 387 -5.36 11.70 1.45
N MET A 388 -4.99 12.32 2.57
CA MET A 388 -3.81 11.92 3.34
C MET A 388 -4.20 11.73 4.82
N TYR A 389 -4.02 10.53 5.35
CA TYR A 389 -4.23 10.19 6.76
C TYR A 389 -2.89 9.94 7.43
N LEU A 390 -2.59 10.71 8.48
CA LEU A 390 -1.32 10.68 9.18
C LEU A 390 -1.55 10.36 10.67
N ASP A 391 -1.16 9.18 11.13
CA ASP A 391 -1.15 8.84 12.55
C ASP A 391 0.27 8.92 13.10
N SER A 392 0.57 9.96 13.87
CA SER A 392 1.91 10.18 14.43
C SER A 392 3.03 10.18 13.37
N ALA A 393 2.70 10.58 12.15
CA ALA A 393 3.55 10.54 10.96
C ALA A 393 3.72 11.95 10.37
N ARG A 394 4.71 12.14 9.49
CA ARG A 394 4.99 13.40 8.80
C ARG A 394 4.39 13.38 7.41
N GLY A 395 3.70 14.45 7.04
CA GLY A 395 3.09 14.58 5.71
C GLY A 395 3.55 15.81 4.95
N LEU A 396 3.83 15.63 3.66
CA LEU A 396 4.09 16.71 2.72
C LEU A 396 3.14 16.65 1.54
N ASN A 397 2.41 17.76 1.32
CA ASN A 397 1.64 17.92 0.09
C ASN A 397 2.28 18.98 -0.82
N SER A 398 2.69 18.58 -2.00
CA SER A 398 3.35 19.44 -3.00
C SER A 398 2.51 19.68 -4.25
N LYS A 399 1.31 19.04 -4.35
CA LYS A 399 0.43 19.10 -5.53
C LYS A 399 -1.05 19.07 -5.13
N ASP A 400 -1.90 18.72 -6.07
CA ASP A 400 -3.34 18.83 -5.93
C ASP A 400 -3.94 17.72 -5.08
N ILE A 401 -4.78 18.11 -4.14
CA ILE A 401 -5.71 17.26 -3.40
C ILE A 401 -7.12 17.76 -3.68
N LEU A 402 -7.99 16.86 -4.13
CA LEU A 402 -9.43 17.14 -4.28
C LEU A 402 -10.20 16.10 -3.48
N VAL A 403 -11.11 16.54 -2.63
CA VAL A 403 -12.00 15.65 -1.86
C VAL A 403 -13.45 16.08 -1.99
N GLY A 404 -14.34 15.08 -1.97
CA GLY A 404 -15.79 15.31 -2.03
C GLY A 404 -16.37 15.84 -0.70
N ASP A 405 -17.70 15.76 -0.58
CA ASP A 405 -18.41 16.24 0.61
C ASP A 405 -18.12 15.37 1.84
N LYS A 406 -18.17 15.98 3.02
CA LYS A 406 -17.90 15.34 4.33
C LYS A 406 -16.57 14.63 4.41
N SER A 407 -15.57 15.17 3.75
CA SER A 407 -14.26 14.56 3.53
C SER A 407 -13.14 15.45 4.08
N THR A 408 -11.93 14.89 4.15
CA THR A 408 -10.76 15.61 4.64
C THR A 408 -9.60 15.52 3.64
N GLY A 409 -8.99 16.65 3.33
CA GLY A 409 -7.79 16.69 2.49
C GLY A 409 -6.62 16.03 3.21
N ILE A 410 -6.15 16.61 4.32
CA ILE A 410 -5.09 16.04 5.14
C ILE A 410 -5.61 15.91 6.57
N TYR A 411 -5.72 14.68 7.06
CA TYR A 411 -6.08 14.37 8.45
C TYR A 411 -4.84 13.92 9.21
N GLY A 412 -4.46 14.63 10.24
CA GLY A 412 -3.37 14.26 11.13
C GLY A 412 -3.82 14.07 12.56
N ILE A 413 -3.48 12.93 13.17
CA ILE A 413 -3.65 12.66 14.58
C ILE A 413 -2.33 12.23 15.20
N TYR A 414 -1.85 12.95 16.20
CA TYR A 414 -0.65 12.59 16.94
C TYR A 414 -1.03 11.95 18.27
N LYS A 415 -0.86 10.66 18.39
CA LYS A 415 -1.23 9.86 19.58
C LYS A 415 -0.08 9.64 20.55
N ASN A 416 1.18 9.83 20.12
CA ASN A 416 2.35 9.50 20.91
C ASN A 416 2.95 10.69 21.65
N THR A 417 3.31 10.49 22.91
CA THR A 417 4.04 11.45 23.75
C THR A 417 5.56 11.26 23.68
N THR A 418 6.04 10.16 23.15
CA THR A 418 7.47 9.87 22.98
C THR A 418 7.88 9.91 21.50
N PRO A 419 9.04 10.49 21.15
CA PRO A 419 9.54 10.46 19.78
C PRO A 419 9.71 9.00 19.33
N ILE A 420 9.13 8.66 18.20
CA ILE A 420 9.20 7.31 17.62
C ILE A 420 10.61 7.01 17.09
N TYR A 421 11.37 8.04 16.77
CA TYR A 421 12.73 7.92 16.23
C TYR A 421 13.76 8.39 17.25
N SER A 422 14.43 7.46 17.92
CA SER A 422 15.47 7.77 18.89
C SER A 422 16.77 8.36 18.30
N ALA A 423 16.89 8.40 16.98
CA ALA A 423 18.08 8.86 16.26
C ALA A 423 17.74 9.54 14.92
N ALA A 424 16.85 10.55 14.92
CA ALA A 424 16.69 11.39 13.73
C ALA A 424 17.99 12.21 13.51
N PRO A 425 18.56 12.25 12.28
CA PRO A 425 19.71 13.09 11.99
C PRO A 425 19.47 14.57 12.36
N ALA A 426 20.52 15.27 12.79
CA ALA A 426 20.45 16.71 13.07
C ALA A 426 19.94 17.45 11.81
N GLY A 427 18.87 18.23 11.96
CA GLY A 427 18.21 18.93 10.83
C GLY A 427 16.97 18.23 10.27
N THR A 428 16.55 17.10 10.85
CA THR A 428 15.30 16.42 10.49
C THR A 428 14.08 17.27 10.85
N VAL A 429 13.07 17.22 9.99
CA VAL A 429 11.76 17.85 10.26
C VAL A 429 11.16 17.26 11.54
N ASN A 430 10.64 18.10 12.43
CA ASN A 430 10.04 17.65 13.67
C ASN A 430 8.95 16.60 13.43
N ILE A 431 8.92 15.57 14.27
CA ILE A 431 7.87 14.57 14.25
C ILE A 431 6.54 15.26 14.54
N GLY A 432 5.49 14.93 13.76
CA GLY A 432 4.20 15.59 13.91
C GLY A 432 4.07 16.88 13.09
N THR A 433 4.63 16.92 11.90
CA THR A 433 4.50 18.05 10.97
C THR A 433 3.58 17.72 9.80
N ILE A 434 2.66 18.64 9.50
CA ILE A 434 1.89 18.69 8.26
C ILE A 434 2.35 19.90 7.47
N THR A 435 2.85 19.71 6.26
CA THR A 435 3.36 20.78 5.41
C THR A 435 2.70 20.76 4.04
N THR A 436 2.31 21.93 3.51
CA THR A 436 1.95 22.10 2.11
C THR A 436 2.90 23.09 1.45
N THR A 437 3.24 22.87 0.18
CA THR A 437 4.12 23.78 -0.57
C THR A 437 3.32 24.87 -1.29
N ALA A 438 3.98 25.93 -1.72
CA ALA A 438 3.35 27.03 -2.45
C ALA A 438 2.68 26.63 -3.77
N ASN A 439 3.09 25.51 -4.37
CA ASN A 439 2.52 24.99 -5.60
C ASN A 439 1.39 23.96 -5.37
N SER A 440 1.02 23.72 -4.13
CA SER A 440 -0.05 22.77 -3.81
C SER A 440 -1.41 23.46 -3.79
N LYS A 441 -2.44 22.69 -4.13
CA LYS A 441 -3.83 23.12 -4.02
C LYS A 441 -4.67 22.05 -3.34
N ILE A 442 -5.45 22.44 -2.34
CA ILE A 442 -6.43 21.56 -1.69
C ILE A 442 -7.82 22.08 -1.98
N THR A 443 -8.64 21.28 -2.66
CA THR A 443 -10.05 21.60 -2.97
C THR A 443 -10.96 20.63 -2.23
N ILE A 444 -11.91 21.18 -1.47
CA ILE A 444 -12.79 20.39 -0.60
C ILE A 444 -14.27 20.64 -0.89
N GLY A 445 -15.08 19.61 -0.69
CA GLY A 445 -16.53 19.65 -0.83
C GLY A 445 -17.24 20.33 0.35
N ASP A 446 -18.57 20.18 0.39
CA ASP A 446 -19.39 20.69 1.49
C ASP A 446 -19.11 19.94 2.81
N GLU A 447 -19.20 20.62 3.95
CA GLU A 447 -19.00 20.06 5.29
C GLU A 447 -17.65 19.33 5.44
N SER A 448 -16.61 19.80 4.76
CA SER A 448 -15.30 19.16 4.66
C SER A 448 -14.19 20.00 5.28
N SER A 449 -13.01 19.39 5.53
CA SER A 449 -11.84 20.09 6.04
C SER A 449 -10.64 19.92 5.11
N ALA A 450 -9.91 21.00 4.81
CA ALA A 450 -8.71 20.86 3.99
C ALA A 450 -7.55 20.26 4.80
N ILE A 451 -7.28 20.82 5.97
CA ILE A 451 -6.31 20.27 6.94
C ILE A 451 -7.01 20.12 8.28
N TYR A 452 -7.05 18.90 8.81
CA TYR A 452 -7.60 18.59 10.13
C TYR A 452 -6.50 17.97 11.00
N SER A 453 -6.07 18.67 12.03
CA SER A 453 -4.91 18.31 12.84
C SER A 453 -5.27 18.15 14.32
N ILE A 454 -4.86 17.02 14.91
CA ILE A 454 -5.02 16.74 16.33
C ILE A 454 -3.65 16.43 16.94
N GLY A 455 -3.18 17.26 17.87
CA GLY A 455 -1.96 17.03 18.63
C GLY A 455 -0.64 17.18 17.86
N TYR A 456 -0.66 17.69 16.64
CA TYR A 456 0.54 17.96 15.84
C TYR A 456 1.27 19.21 16.35
N ASP A 457 2.60 19.15 16.33
CA ASP A 457 3.45 20.28 16.76
C ASP A 457 3.41 21.43 15.76
N LYS A 458 3.34 21.12 14.46
CA LYS A 458 3.38 22.13 13.40
C LYS A 458 2.44 21.78 12.26
N VAL A 459 1.63 22.76 11.85
CA VAL A 459 0.87 22.78 10.61
C VAL A 459 1.32 23.97 9.79
N GLU A 460 1.87 23.77 8.62
CA GLU A 460 2.37 24.81 7.73
C GLU A 460 1.68 24.74 6.37
N ASN A 461 0.84 25.73 6.07
CA ASN A 461 0.19 25.83 4.77
C ASN A 461 0.78 26.98 3.97
N LYS A 462 1.39 26.66 2.83
CA LYS A 462 1.85 27.64 1.81
C LYS A 462 1.02 27.58 0.54
N GLY A 463 0.22 26.50 0.38
CA GLY A 463 -0.59 26.27 -0.80
C GLY A 463 -1.95 26.96 -0.76
N GLU A 464 -2.65 26.88 -1.87
CA GLU A 464 -4.03 27.36 -2.00
C GLU A 464 -5.02 26.35 -1.40
N ILE A 465 -5.97 26.84 -0.61
CA ILE A 465 -7.11 26.05 -0.12
C ILE A 465 -8.40 26.65 -0.70
N THR A 466 -9.22 25.83 -1.36
CA THR A 466 -10.56 26.22 -1.82
C THR A 466 -11.59 25.22 -1.29
N GLY A 467 -12.73 25.70 -0.84
CA GLY A 467 -13.78 24.84 -0.28
C GLY A 467 -15.18 25.39 -0.52
N LYS A 468 -16.15 24.48 -0.43
CA LYS A 468 -17.57 24.79 -0.54
C LYS A 468 -18.16 25.22 0.81
N ASP A 469 -19.49 25.10 0.96
CA ASP A 469 -20.21 25.59 2.15
C ASP A 469 -19.93 24.73 3.41
N LYS A 470 -20.02 25.36 4.57
CA LYS A 470 -19.83 24.74 5.90
C LYS A 470 -18.48 24.02 6.05
N SER A 471 -17.47 24.41 5.28
CA SER A 471 -16.15 23.80 5.27
C SER A 471 -15.16 24.54 6.17
N VAL A 472 -14.05 23.87 6.50
CA VAL A 472 -12.97 24.42 7.29
C VAL A 472 -11.66 24.34 6.52
N GLY A 473 -10.94 25.45 6.38
CA GLY A 473 -9.63 25.47 5.73
C GLY A 473 -8.59 24.72 6.57
N ILE A 474 -8.28 25.25 7.75
CA ILE A 474 -7.34 24.61 8.69
C ILE A 474 -8.01 24.46 10.05
N TYR A 475 -8.19 23.23 10.49
CA TYR A 475 -8.63 22.90 11.85
C TYR A 475 -7.46 22.33 12.63
N ALA A 476 -7.14 22.89 13.81
CA ALA A 476 -6.15 22.31 14.70
C ALA A 476 -6.60 22.33 16.16
N LYS A 477 -6.38 21.18 16.83
CA LYS A 477 -6.56 21.05 18.28
C LYS A 477 -5.46 20.19 18.89
N ASN A 478 -5.24 20.32 20.17
CA ASN A 478 -4.49 19.33 20.94
C ASN A 478 -5.43 18.36 21.67
N THR A 479 -4.88 17.29 22.20
CA THR A 479 -5.59 16.39 23.12
C THR A 479 -5.23 16.71 24.56
N ALA A 480 -6.11 16.39 25.51
CA ALA A 480 -5.84 16.58 26.94
C ALA A 480 -4.57 15.85 27.43
N ALA A 481 -4.14 14.82 26.73
CA ALA A 481 -2.92 14.05 27.03
C ALA A 481 -1.64 14.66 26.42
N SER A 482 -1.77 15.64 25.51
CA SER A 482 -0.62 16.22 24.80
C SER A 482 -0.21 17.53 25.47
N SER A 483 1.00 17.60 26.02
CA SER A 483 1.63 18.85 26.47
C SER A 483 2.20 19.70 25.34
N LYS A 484 1.95 19.34 24.08
CA LYS A 484 2.55 19.98 22.91
C LYS A 484 1.86 21.28 22.54
N VAL A 485 2.66 22.26 22.13
CA VAL A 485 2.19 23.54 21.62
C VAL A 485 1.81 23.41 20.16
N ILE A 486 0.59 23.78 19.81
CA ILE A 486 0.14 23.82 18.42
C ILE A 486 0.74 25.05 17.74
N ASN A 487 1.48 24.87 16.66
CA ASN A 487 1.95 25.97 15.82
C ASN A 487 1.31 25.86 14.43
N VAL A 488 0.46 26.82 14.09
CA VAL A 488 -0.15 26.91 12.76
C VAL A 488 0.42 28.12 12.04
N VAL A 489 0.99 27.87 10.87
CA VAL A 489 1.50 28.92 9.96
C VAL A 489 0.73 28.82 8.66
N ASN A 490 0.01 29.87 8.30
CA ASN A 490 -0.67 29.97 7.01
C ASN A 490 -0.07 31.14 6.19
N GLU A 491 0.59 30.79 5.11
CA GLU A 491 1.11 31.72 4.10
C GLU A 491 0.26 31.66 2.80
N GLY A 492 -0.48 30.57 2.61
CA GLY A 492 -1.31 30.34 1.44
C GLY A 492 -2.69 31.00 1.52
N ASN A 493 -3.34 31.14 0.37
CA ASN A 493 -4.68 31.71 0.30
C ASN A 493 -5.74 30.67 0.67
N ILE A 494 -6.77 31.08 1.41
CA ILE A 494 -7.92 30.23 1.78
C ILE A 494 -9.19 30.90 1.25
N THR A 495 -9.97 30.19 0.43
CA THR A 495 -11.26 30.66 -0.09
C THR A 495 -12.34 29.61 0.13
N LEU A 496 -13.35 29.94 0.93
CA LEU A 496 -14.40 28.99 1.34
C LEU A 496 -15.80 29.58 1.11
N GLY A 497 -16.78 28.69 1.00
CA GLY A 497 -18.18 29.05 0.83
C GLY A 497 -18.86 29.60 2.09
N LYS A 498 -20.16 29.43 2.17
CA LYS A 498 -21.02 29.96 3.26
C LYS A 498 -20.89 29.14 4.53
N GLY A 499 -21.04 29.78 5.68
CA GLY A 499 -21.01 29.11 6.98
C GLY A 499 -19.68 28.44 7.29
N ALA A 500 -18.59 28.89 6.69
CA ALA A 500 -17.27 28.27 6.73
C ALA A 500 -16.31 28.97 7.68
N ALA A 501 -15.24 28.28 8.08
CA ALA A 501 -14.16 28.86 8.87
C ALA A 501 -12.82 28.72 8.13
N GLY A 502 -12.11 29.85 7.92
CA GLY A 502 -10.79 29.82 7.28
C GLY A 502 -9.78 29.05 8.11
N ILE A 503 -9.52 29.51 9.33
CA ILE A 503 -8.67 28.82 10.32
C ILE A 503 -9.47 28.68 11.62
N TYR A 504 -9.49 27.46 12.18
CA TYR A 504 -10.21 27.15 13.42
C TYR A 504 -9.28 26.44 14.40
N ILE A 505 -8.89 27.14 15.49
CA ILE A 505 -7.97 26.60 16.49
C ILE A 505 -8.70 26.45 17.83
N ALA A 506 -8.79 25.20 18.27
CA ALA A 506 -9.59 24.82 19.43
C ALA A 506 -8.84 23.88 20.38
N PRO A 507 -7.81 24.34 21.12
CA PRO A 507 -7.21 23.54 22.18
C PRO A 507 -8.26 23.04 23.18
N GLU A 508 -8.17 21.79 23.64
CA GLU A 508 -9.17 21.20 24.53
C GLU A 508 -9.12 21.72 25.97
N THR A 509 -7.95 22.20 26.42
CA THR A 509 -7.76 22.67 27.78
C THR A 509 -6.99 23.98 27.83
N SER A 510 -7.39 24.87 28.77
CA SER A 510 -6.69 26.12 29.10
C SER A 510 -5.33 25.92 29.80
N ASN A 511 -4.99 24.68 30.17
CA ASN A 511 -3.75 24.37 30.89
C ASN A 511 -2.57 24.07 29.96
N VAL A 512 -2.80 23.89 28.68
CA VAL A 512 -1.73 23.71 27.68
C VAL A 512 -1.40 25.08 27.11
N SER A 513 -0.27 25.62 27.53
CA SER A 513 0.19 26.94 27.18
C SER A 513 0.35 27.18 25.69
N ASN A 514 -0.35 28.18 25.16
CA ASN A 514 0.06 29.01 24.04
C ASN A 514 0.12 28.34 22.67
N ALA A 515 -1.01 27.83 22.15
CA ALA A 515 -1.12 27.62 20.70
C ALA A 515 -0.77 28.95 19.99
N THR A 516 0.03 28.85 18.92
CA THR A 516 0.46 30.00 18.13
C THR A 516 -0.10 29.88 16.72
N VAL A 517 -0.71 30.94 16.25
CA VAL A 517 -1.21 31.06 14.88
C VAL A 517 -0.57 32.26 14.22
N VAL A 518 0.08 32.03 13.08
CA VAL A 518 0.61 33.10 12.23
C VAL A 518 -0.08 33.01 10.88
N ASN A 519 -0.77 34.08 10.49
CA ASN A 519 -1.42 34.15 9.18
C ASN A 519 -0.86 35.34 8.39
N SER A 520 -0.25 35.04 7.25
CA SER A 520 0.14 36.03 6.23
C SER A 520 -0.61 35.88 4.91
N GLY A 521 -1.28 34.72 4.72
CA GLY A 521 -2.10 34.47 3.55
C GLY A 521 -3.45 35.17 3.59
N ASN A 522 -4.09 35.34 2.43
CA ASN A 522 -5.42 35.93 2.34
C ASN A 522 -6.49 34.89 2.67
N ILE A 523 -7.52 35.33 3.41
CA ILE A 523 -8.65 34.47 3.77
C ILE A 523 -9.94 35.11 3.25
N THR A 524 -10.74 34.34 2.50
CA THR A 524 -12.07 34.73 2.06
C THR A 524 -13.06 33.66 2.49
N VAL A 525 -14.11 34.05 3.21
CA VAL A 525 -15.24 33.17 3.57
C VAL A 525 -16.55 33.81 3.14
N GLY A 526 -17.50 32.98 2.70
CA GLY A 526 -18.81 33.43 2.24
C GLY A 526 -19.71 33.94 3.37
N ASP A 527 -21.01 34.08 3.10
CA ASP A 527 -22.02 34.51 4.07
C ASP A 527 -22.21 33.48 5.20
N SER A 528 -22.61 33.93 6.37
CA SER A 528 -23.18 33.04 7.39
C SER A 528 -24.46 32.38 6.86
N THR A 529 -24.77 31.15 7.28
CA THR A 529 -25.99 30.45 6.90
C THR A 529 -27.09 30.64 7.91
N PHE A 530 -28.33 30.62 7.44
CA PHE A 530 -29.54 30.87 8.25
C PHE A 530 -30.52 29.72 8.05
N ASN A 531 -31.23 29.34 9.10
CA ASN A 531 -32.36 28.43 9.02
C ASN A 531 -33.62 29.13 8.45
N SER A 532 -34.64 28.35 8.23
CA SER A 532 -35.93 28.85 7.70
C SER A 532 -36.62 29.93 8.58
N SER A 533 -36.22 30.03 9.85
CA SER A 533 -36.71 31.04 10.81
C SER A 533 -35.82 32.30 10.83
N GLY A 534 -34.77 32.38 10.00
CA GLY A 534 -33.87 33.52 9.93
C GLY A 534 -32.81 33.53 11.03
N ASN A 535 -32.69 32.49 11.86
CA ASN A 535 -31.62 32.38 12.87
C ASN A 535 -30.35 31.88 12.24
N VAL A 536 -29.19 32.32 12.73
CA VAL A 536 -27.89 31.85 12.27
C VAL A 536 -27.77 30.35 12.54
N GLU A 537 -27.53 29.55 11.50
CA GLU A 537 -27.28 28.12 11.57
C GLU A 537 -25.77 27.84 11.64
N SER A 538 -24.98 28.52 10.80
CA SER A 538 -23.52 28.45 10.82
C SER A 538 -22.93 29.83 10.54
N THR A 539 -22.04 30.27 11.42
CA THR A 539 -21.36 31.56 11.30
C THR A 539 -20.10 31.41 10.44
N SER A 540 -19.98 32.30 9.44
CA SER A 540 -18.72 32.43 8.70
C SER A 540 -17.67 33.19 9.52
N VAL A 541 -16.49 32.60 9.66
CA VAL A 541 -15.38 33.16 10.41
C VAL A 541 -14.08 33.07 9.62
N GLY A 542 -13.37 34.20 9.48
CA GLY A 542 -12.05 34.18 8.87
C GLY A 542 -11.07 33.37 9.72
N ILE A 543 -10.81 33.79 10.97
CA ILE A 543 -9.95 33.07 11.93
C ILE A 543 -10.65 32.99 13.29
N PHE A 544 -10.86 31.75 13.77
CA PHE A 544 -11.38 31.43 15.09
C PHE A 544 -10.27 30.87 15.97
N VAL A 545 -10.07 31.49 17.17
CA VAL A 545 -9.10 31.02 18.16
C VAL A 545 -9.70 30.99 19.55
N LYS A 546 -9.39 29.96 20.35
CA LYS A 546 -9.81 29.84 21.74
C LYS A 546 -8.70 29.30 22.66
N ASN A 547 -8.97 29.36 23.98
CA ASN A 547 -8.18 28.72 25.04
C ASN A 547 -6.69 29.14 25.02
N LYS A 548 -6.40 30.41 25.30
CA LYS A 548 -5.05 31.03 25.40
C LYS A 548 -4.21 30.91 24.11
N THR A 549 -4.87 30.85 22.96
CA THR A 549 -4.19 30.90 21.68
C THR A 549 -3.71 32.30 21.36
N ASN A 550 -2.49 32.44 20.87
CA ASN A 550 -1.92 33.69 20.37
C ASN A 550 -2.00 33.72 18.84
N LEU A 551 -2.83 34.59 18.29
CA LEU A 551 -2.93 34.85 16.86
C LEU A 551 -2.13 36.09 16.48
N THR A 552 -1.32 36.01 15.44
CA THR A 552 -0.75 37.17 14.73
C THR A 552 -1.15 37.08 13.25
N THR A 553 -1.76 38.15 12.71
CA THR A 553 -2.16 38.17 11.29
C THR A 553 -1.71 39.44 10.60
N THR A 554 -1.23 39.28 9.36
CA THR A 554 -0.87 40.36 8.41
C THR A 554 -1.58 40.20 7.07
N GLY A 555 -2.27 39.07 6.84
CA GLY A 555 -2.99 38.78 5.61
C GLY A 555 -4.33 39.53 5.50
N ASN A 556 -4.83 39.66 4.27
CA ASN A 556 -6.15 40.23 4.05
C ASN A 556 -7.26 39.22 4.44
N ILE A 557 -8.33 39.74 5.05
CA ILE A 557 -9.49 38.91 5.41
C ILE A 557 -10.77 39.51 4.82
N THR A 558 -11.49 38.73 4.04
CA THR A 558 -12.80 39.08 3.49
C THR A 558 -13.86 38.13 4.04
N VAL A 559 -14.93 38.68 4.59
CA VAL A 559 -16.04 37.91 5.14
C VAL A 559 -17.37 38.36 4.51
N GLY A 560 -18.23 37.36 4.27
CA GLY A 560 -19.57 37.58 3.76
C GLY A 560 -20.53 38.18 4.82
N ASN A 561 -21.81 38.19 4.48
CA ASN A 561 -22.88 38.73 5.29
C ASN A 561 -22.96 38.07 6.68
N LYS A 562 -23.04 38.87 7.73
CA LYS A 562 -23.07 38.47 9.16
C LYS A 562 -21.92 37.51 9.55
N GLY A 563 -20.77 37.63 8.88
CA GLY A 563 -19.55 36.91 9.23
C GLY A 563 -18.63 37.76 10.13
N PHE A 564 -17.67 37.12 10.77
CA PHE A 564 -16.61 37.73 11.56
C PHE A 564 -15.25 37.47 10.91
N ALA A 565 -14.43 38.53 10.75
CA ALA A 565 -13.06 38.30 10.31
C ALA A 565 -12.25 37.55 11.38
N LEU A 566 -12.44 37.90 12.64
CA LEU A 566 -11.74 37.32 13.79
C LEU A 566 -12.73 36.91 14.87
N TYR A 567 -12.51 35.76 15.47
CA TYR A 567 -13.25 35.31 16.65
C TYR A 567 -12.25 34.87 17.73
N GLY A 568 -12.30 35.49 18.87
CA GLY A 568 -11.44 35.20 20.03
C GLY A 568 -12.24 34.76 21.25
N ASN A 569 -11.84 33.66 21.86
CA ASN A 569 -12.35 33.21 23.15
C ASN A 569 -11.17 32.88 24.08
N ASP A 570 -11.02 33.58 25.19
CA ASP A 570 -9.87 33.46 26.09
C ASP A 570 -8.52 33.42 25.33
N SER A 571 -8.30 34.38 24.44
CA SER A 571 -7.19 34.38 23.49
C SER A 571 -6.65 35.79 23.22
N THR A 572 -5.44 35.87 22.69
CA THR A 572 -4.83 37.15 22.27
C THR A 572 -4.75 37.20 20.74
N LEU A 573 -5.39 38.20 20.15
CA LEU A 573 -5.40 38.43 18.71
C LEU A 573 -4.61 39.69 18.41
N THR A 574 -3.58 39.59 17.55
CA THR A 574 -2.74 40.70 17.13
C THR A 574 -2.84 40.87 15.60
N VAL A 575 -3.32 42.03 15.20
CA VAL A 575 -3.45 42.43 13.79
C VAL A 575 -2.35 43.45 13.49
N ASN A 576 -1.36 43.02 12.70
CA ASN A 576 -0.21 43.85 12.33
C ASN A 576 -0.24 44.35 10.88
N GLY A 577 -1.28 43.98 10.10
CA GLY A 577 -1.41 44.37 8.69
C GLY A 577 -2.66 43.79 8.05
N GLY A 578 -2.75 43.95 6.73
CA GLY A 578 -3.83 43.44 5.89
C GLY A 578 -5.02 44.36 5.75
N ASN A 579 -5.83 44.12 4.73
CA ASN A 579 -7.11 44.78 4.47
C ASN A 579 -8.24 43.89 4.92
N TYR A 580 -9.23 44.48 5.58
CA TYR A 580 -10.39 43.79 6.11
C TYR A 580 -11.64 44.27 5.36
N ASN A 581 -12.24 43.36 4.59
CA ASN A 581 -13.41 43.66 3.77
C ASN A 581 -14.63 42.87 4.29
N PHE A 582 -15.72 43.58 4.43
CA PHE A 582 -16.97 43.01 4.96
C PHE A 582 -18.09 43.20 3.95
N ALA A 583 -18.84 42.15 3.66
CA ALA A 583 -20.16 42.29 3.03
C ALA A 583 -21.15 42.93 4.04
N ASN A 584 -22.36 43.22 3.60
CA ASN A 584 -23.38 43.82 4.49
C ASN A 584 -23.50 43.02 5.80
N ASN A 585 -23.49 43.73 6.92
CA ASN A 585 -23.61 43.17 8.28
C ASN A 585 -22.45 42.23 8.71
N GLY A 586 -21.27 42.31 8.12
CA GLY A 586 -20.06 41.64 8.59
C GLY A 586 -19.32 42.50 9.62
N SER A 587 -18.51 41.90 10.49
CA SER A 587 -17.80 42.54 11.59
C SER A 587 -16.33 42.16 11.66
N LEU A 588 -15.48 43.04 12.21
CA LEU A 588 -14.05 42.77 12.37
C LEU A 588 -13.81 41.66 13.39
N ALA A 589 -14.37 41.80 14.58
CA ALA A 589 -14.10 40.81 15.62
C ALA A 589 -15.29 40.56 16.55
N TYR A 590 -15.34 39.32 17.02
CA TYR A 590 -16.17 38.87 18.13
C TYR A 590 -15.25 38.35 19.24
N LEU A 591 -15.31 38.95 20.44
CA LEU A 591 -14.43 38.64 21.55
C LEU A 591 -15.25 38.24 22.77
N GLU A 592 -14.90 37.12 23.38
CA GLU A 592 -15.54 36.63 24.60
C GLU A 592 -14.52 36.05 25.61
N ASN A 593 -14.91 35.90 26.86
CA ASN A 593 -14.13 35.23 27.91
C ASN A 593 -12.69 35.78 28.03
N ASN A 594 -12.54 37.07 28.25
CA ASN A 594 -11.24 37.76 28.39
C ASN A 594 -10.35 37.77 27.14
N ALA A 595 -10.90 37.58 25.96
CA ALA A 595 -10.13 37.72 24.74
C ALA A 595 -9.64 39.17 24.53
N VAL A 596 -8.41 39.31 24.03
CA VAL A 596 -7.77 40.62 23.80
C VAL A 596 -7.50 40.79 22.29
N LEU A 597 -7.89 41.96 21.76
CA LEU A 597 -7.54 42.36 20.39
C LEU A 597 -6.53 43.51 20.42
N ASN A 598 -5.34 43.27 19.90
CA ASN A 598 -4.32 44.28 19.63
C ASN A 598 -4.38 44.65 18.14
N TYR A 599 -5.00 45.77 17.82
CA TYR A 599 -5.14 46.22 16.44
C TYR A 599 -4.07 47.29 16.13
N ASN A 600 -2.98 46.86 15.49
CA ASN A 600 -1.82 47.72 15.15
C ASN A 600 -1.78 48.05 13.65
N ASN A 601 -2.90 47.79 12.94
CA ASN A 601 -2.94 47.91 11.50
C ASN A 601 -3.32 49.32 11.03
N ALA A 602 -2.55 49.90 10.14
CA ALA A 602 -2.88 51.12 9.42
C ALA A 602 -3.66 50.88 8.11
N GLY A 603 -4.03 49.63 7.82
CA GLY A 603 -4.78 49.27 6.64
C GLY A 603 -6.23 49.70 6.65
N THR A 604 -6.89 49.56 5.52
CA THR A 604 -8.29 49.99 5.34
C THR A 604 -9.26 49.01 5.98
N LEU A 605 -10.20 49.52 6.75
CA LEU A 605 -11.43 48.84 7.19
C LEU A 605 -12.59 49.31 6.31
N THR A 606 -13.23 48.39 5.62
CA THR A 606 -14.48 48.72 4.93
C THR A 606 -15.64 48.57 5.92
N THR A 607 -16.30 49.67 6.24
CA THR A 607 -17.40 49.65 7.24
C THR A 607 -18.65 48.95 6.73
N SER A 608 -19.32 48.23 7.62
CA SER A 608 -20.64 47.66 7.42
C SER A 608 -21.70 48.35 8.27
N SER A 609 -22.95 47.96 8.17
CA SER A 609 -24.03 48.47 9.02
C SER A 609 -24.04 47.89 10.44
N GLU A 610 -23.24 46.83 10.70
CA GLU A 610 -23.12 46.17 12.01
C GLU A 610 -21.96 46.76 12.83
N PRO A 611 -21.94 46.57 14.15
CA PRO A 611 -20.78 46.90 14.96
C PRO A 611 -19.51 46.20 14.46
N MET A 612 -18.42 46.97 14.36
CA MET A 612 -17.11 46.42 13.97
C MET A 612 -16.53 45.48 15.02
N LEU A 613 -16.93 45.62 16.27
CA LEU A 613 -16.41 44.89 17.41
C LEU A 613 -17.56 44.47 18.35
N TYR A 614 -17.67 43.19 18.60
CA TYR A 614 -18.51 42.64 19.66
C TYR A 614 -17.61 42.17 20.80
N VAL A 615 -17.88 42.64 22.03
CA VAL A 615 -17.18 42.21 23.24
C VAL A 615 -18.21 41.71 24.24
N ILE A 616 -18.08 40.46 24.65
CA ILE A 616 -18.98 39.79 25.60
C ILE A 616 -18.10 39.25 26.75
N ASN A 617 -18.36 39.70 27.96
CA ASN A 617 -17.66 39.26 29.19
C ASN A 617 -18.41 38.08 29.82
#